data_7700739df2e352110bdadc61d9b495e8
#
_entry.id   7700739df2e352110bdadc61d9b495e8
#
_cell.length_a   1.000
_cell.length_b   1.000
_cell.length_c   1.000
_cell.angle_alpha   90.00
_cell.angle_beta   90.00
_cell.angle_gamma   90.00
#
_symmetry.space_group_name_H-M   'P 1'
#
loop_
_entity.id
_entity.type
_entity.pdbx_description
1 polymer ?
#
loop_
_entity_poly.entity_id
_entity_poly.type
_entity_poly.pdbx_seq_one_letter_code
_entity_poly.pdbx_strand_id
1 'polypeptide(L)'
;MAVVERERRGRVEVLRLNRPEARNAINDEVSHAMEAALDDLEPDRDVAAVVITGTGPVFCAGADLKMVAAGRGAEIVTERGGFAGLVTREFPKPLIAAVQGTAVAGGFEITLACDLVVAADTAVFGLAEAKRGLLASAGGLIRLPKRVPRAIALEIAMTGEPITVARAFELGLVNRVVPADEVLDTAVALGEQIAANSPLAVRAARELVRAAHDLSEADGWKLTSRLAGEVGRHPDAIEGATAFAEKRPPNWTSY
;
A
#
# COMPACT_ATOMS: atom_id res chain seq x y z
N MET A 1 5.95 -12.84 20.51
CA MET A 1 6.30 -11.63 19.75
C MET A 1 5.05 -11.13 19.07
N ALA A 2 4.90 -9.83 18.85
CA ALA A 2 3.74 -9.30 18.13
C ALA A 2 3.77 -9.79 16.66
N VAL A 3 2.60 -10.17 16.13
CA VAL A 3 2.47 -10.63 14.73
C VAL A 3 2.53 -9.49 13.71
N VAL A 4 2.29 -8.25 14.18
CA VAL A 4 2.56 -7.00 13.48
C VAL A 4 3.40 -6.13 14.41
N GLU A 5 4.63 -5.85 14.00
CA GLU A 5 5.53 -4.95 14.74
C GLU A 5 5.42 -3.53 14.20
N ARG A 6 5.62 -2.55 15.07
CA ARG A 6 5.54 -1.12 14.75
C ARG A 6 6.87 -0.44 15.05
N GLU A 7 7.32 0.41 14.13
CA GLU A 7 8.54 1.21 14.28
C GLU A 7 8.31 2.60 13.69
N ARG A 8 8.50 3.64 14.51
CA ARG A 8 8.45 5.03 14.04
C ARG A 8 9.82 5.47 13.54
N ARG A 9 9.87 5.95 12.29
CA ARG A 9 11.06 6.57 11.69
C ARG A 9 10.68 7.97 11.18
N GLY A 10 11.02 9.01 11.93
CA GLY A 10 10.60 10.36 11.64
C GLY A 10 9.07 10.48 11.59
N ARG A 11 8.54 10.89 10.44
CA ARG A 11 7.10 10.97 10.19
C ARG A 11 6.52 9.76 9.44
N VAL A 12 7.28 8.70 9.32
CA VAL A 12 6.88 7.45 8.68
C VAL A 12 6.70 6.37 9.75
N GLU A 13 5.57 5.70 9.76
CA GLU A 13 5.36 4.49 10.57
C GLU A 13 5.61 3.25 9.74
N VAL A 14 6.41 2.33 10.22
CA VAL A 14 6.65 1.02 9.62
C VAL A 14 5.80 -0.02 10.32
N LEU A 15 4.95 -0.71 9.57
CA LEU A 15 4.17 -1.88 10.01
C LEU A 15 4.80 -3.12 9.39
N ARG A 16 5.32 -4.01 10.23
CA ARG A 16 6.05 -5.20 9.81
C ARG A 16 5.25 -6.45 10.12
N LEU A 17 4.89 -7.21 9.10
CA LEU A 17 4.36 -8.57 9.25
C LEU A 17 5.45 -9.45 9.87
N ASN A 18 5.18 -10.08 11.00
CA ASN A 18 6.17 -10.80 11.78
C ASN A 18 5.74 -12.23 12.10
N ARG A 19 5.56 -13.02 11.06
CA ARG A 19 5.36 -14.48 11.09
C ARG A 19 6.27 -15.17 10.05
N PRO A 20 7.62 -14.99 10.13
CA PRO A 20 8.54 -15.50 9.11
C PRO A 20 8.48 -17.02 8.95
N GLU A 21 8.21 -17.79 10.02
CA GLU A 21 8.02 -19.23 10.01
C GLU A 21 6.82 -19.68 9.17
N ALA A 22 5.81 -18.81 9.04
CA ALA A 22 4.65 -18.98 8.17
C ALA A 22 4.75 -18.18 6.87
N ARG A 23 5.94 -17.69 6.49
CA ARG A 23 6.17 -16.81 5.34
C ARG A 23 5.28 -15.57 5.36
N ASN A 24 5.03 -15.01 6.53
CA ASN A 24 4.15 -13.88 6.77
C ASN A 24 2.72 -14.07 6.22
N ALA A 25 2.24 -15.33 6.23
CA ALA A 25 0.86 -15.62 5.85
C ALA A 25 -0.12 -14.94 6.81
N ILE A 26 -1.21 -14.43 6.25
CA ILE A 26 -2.23 -13.68 6.97
C ILE A 26 -3.21 -14.66 7.63
N ASN A 27 -3.28 -14.59 8.95
CA ASN A 27 -4.30 -15.22 9.79
C ASN A 27 -5.20 -14.14 10.43
N ASP A 28 -6.15 -14.54 11.24
CA ASP A 28 -7.05 -13.65 11.97
C ASP A 28 -6.29 -12.66 12.88
N GLU A 29 -5.28 -13.15 13.61
CA GLU A 29 -4.47 -12.33 14.51
C GLU A 29 -3.73 -11.21 13.76
N VAL A 30 -3.13 -11.51 12.59
CA VAL A 30 -2.47 -10.50 11.75
C VAL A 30 -3.47 -9.48 11.22
N SER A 31 -4.65 -9.93 10.76
CA SER A 31 -5.66 -9.02 10.21
C SER A 31 -6.17 -8.02 11.25
N HIS A 32 -6.49 -8.51 12.46
CA HIS A 32 -6.93 -7.64 13.55
C HIS A 32 -5.82 -6.72 14.07
N ALA A 33 -4.58 -7.21 14.18
CA ALA A 33 -3.45 -6.40 14.61
C ALA A 33 -3.12 -5.28 13.60
N MET A 34 -3.21 -5.57 12.31
CA MET A 34 -3.00 -4.58 11.25
C MET A 34 -4.11 -3.53 11.24
N GLU A 35 -5.39 -3.97 11.35
CA GLU A 35 -6.53 -3.05 11.43
C GLU A 35 -6.39 -2.10 12.63
N ALA A 36 -6.11 -2.65 13.82
CA ALA A 36 -5.91 -1.85 15.02
C ALA A 36 -4.75 -0.85 14.89
N ALA A 37 -3.62 -1.28 14.29
CA ALA A 37 -2.50 -0.38 14.03
C ALA A 37 -2.89 0.77 13.11
N LEU A 38 -3.65 0.49 12.04
CA LEU A 38 -4.11 1.52 11.11
C LEU A 38 -5.18 2.43 11.74
N ASP A 39 -6.03 1.92 12.65
CA ASP A 39 -6.98 2.74 13.41
C ASP A 39 -6.27 3.76 14.28
N ASP A 40 -5.20 3.35 14.98
CA ASP A 40 -4.36 4.26 15.79
C ASP A 40 -3.64 5.31 14.92
N LEU A 41 -3.17 4.91 13.73
CA LEU A 41 -2.37 5.78 12.86
C LEU A 41 -3.22 6.78 12.05
N GLU A 42 -4.49 6.49 11.84
CA GLU A 42 -5.37 7.35 11.05
C GLU A 42 -5.49 8.77 11.65
N PRO A 43 -5.79 8.95 12.95
CA PRO A 43 -5.84 10.27 13.58
C PRO A 43 -4.47 10.85 13.98
N ASP A 44 -3.40 10.07 13.95
CA ASP A 44 -2.07 10.49 14.42
C ASP A 44 -1.45 11.54 13.47
N ARG A 45 -1.40 12.80 13.93
CA ARG A 45 -0.89 13.94 13.14
C ARG A 45 0.63 13.89 12.91
N ASP A 46 1.36 13.14 13.70
CA ASP A 46 2.82 13.00 13.57
C ASP A 46 3.20 11.99 12.48
N VAL A 47 2.25 11.19 11.99
CA VAL A 47 2.45 10.24 10.90
C VAL A 47 1.94 10.81 9.59
N ALA A 48 2.83 10.92 8.62
CA ALA A 48 2.52 11.39 7.27
C ALA A 48 2.37 10.25 6.24
N ALA A 49 3.05 9.13 6.45
CA ALA A 49 2.99 7.95 5.59
C ALA A 49 3.18 6.66 6.39
N VAL A 50 2.70 5.55 5.84
CA VAL A 50 2.88 4.21 6.44
C VAL A 50 3.61 3.31 5.45
N VAL A 51 4.65 2.63 5.90
CA VAL A 51 5.38 1.60 5.16
C VAL A 51 4.94 0.23 5.68
N ILE A 52 4.58 -0.68 4.76
CA ILE A 52 4.26 -2.07 5.08
C ILE A 52 5.37 -2.96 4.56
N THR A 53 5.92 -3.82 5.41
CA THR A 53 6.98 -4.76 5.07
C THR A 53 6.78 -6.10 5.78
N GLY A 54 7.67 -7.07 5.53
CA GLY A 54 7.68 -8.37 6.21
C GLY A 54 9.02 -8.68 6.88
N THR A 55 9.01 -9.55 7.89
CA THR A 55 10.23 -10.10 8.49
C THR A 55 10.75 -11.27 7.65
N GLY A 56 12.08 -11.33 7.47
CA GLY A 56 12.74 -12.41 6.71
C GLY A 56 12.64 -12.26 5.20
N PRO A 57 12.86 -13.35 4.44
CA PRO A 57 13.04 -13.28 2.98
C PRO A 57 11.73 -13.22 2.18
N VAL A 58 10.57 -13.31 2.84
CA VAL A 58 9.26 -13.28 2.19
C VAL A 58 8.48 -12.07 2.70
N PHE A 59 7.97 -11.25 1.79
CA PHE A 59 7.07 -10.17 2.16
C PHE A 59 5.77 -10.74 2.74
N CYS A 60 5.02 -11.48 1.93
CA CYS A 60 3.80 -12.17 2.36
C CYS A 60 3.39 -13.24 1.34
N ALA A 61 3.06 -14.44 1.82
CA ALA A 61 2.61 -15.57 0.99
C ALA A 61 1.09 -15.65 0.80
N GLY A 62 0.33 -14.64 1.28
CA GLY A 62 -1.12 -14.60 1.18
C GLY A 62 -1.85 -15.15 2.40
N ALA A 63 -3.07 -15.66 2.23
CA ALA A 63 -3.87 -16.23 3.30
C ALA A 63 -3.21 -17.45 3.94
N ASP A 64 -3.37 -17.61 5.25
CA ASP A 64 -2.95 -18.83 5.96
C ASP A 64 -3.86 -20.01 5.53
N LEU A 65 -3.33 -20.85 4.65
CA LEU A 65 -4.08 -21.98 4.06
C LEU A 65 -4.50 -23.01 5.10
N LYS A 66 -3.87 -23.05 6.30
CA LYS A 66 -4.33 -23.92 7.39
C LYS A 66 -5.68 -23.46 7.92
N MET A 67 -5.90 -22.14 8.02
CA MET A 67 -7.21 -21.59 8.40
C MET A 67 -8.26 -21.85 7.32
N VAL A 68 -7.91 -21.66 6.04
CA VAL A 68 -8.81 -21.95 4.92
C VAL A 68 -9.22 -23.42 4.91
N ALA A 69 -8.27 -24.35 5.07
CA ALA A 69 -8.54 -25.80 5.13
C ALA A 69 -9.37 -26.20 6.34
N ALA A 70 -9.29 -25.45 7.45
CA ALA A 70 -10.11 -25.65 8.65
C ALA A 70 -11.52 -25.01 8.55
N GLY A 71 -11.90 -24.42 7.39
CA GLY A 71 -13.17 -23.71 7.21
C GLY A 71 -13.25 -22.34 7.88
N ARG A 72 -12.13 -21.83 8.40
CA ARG A 72 -12.01 -20.56 9.14
C ARG A 72 -11.52 -19.39 8.27
N GLY A 73 -11.57 -19.52 6.95
CA GLY A 73 -11.08 -18.49 6.02
C GLY A 73 -11.77 -17.13 6.16
N ALA A 74 -13.02 -17.09 6.61
CA ALA A 74 -13.76 -15.85 6.85
C ALA A 74 -13.17 -15.01 8.01
N GLU A 75 -12.48 -15.62 8.97
CA GLU A 75 -11.89 -14.94 10.12
C GLU A 75 -10.65 -14.10 9.76
N ILE A 76 -10.10 -14.30 8.56
CA ILE A 76 -8.97 -13.52 8.05
C ILE A 76 -9.42 -12.13 7.53
N VAL A 77 -10.72 -11.93 7.42
CA VAL A 77 -11.31 -10.69 6.89
C VAL A 77 -11.92 -9.90 8.02
N THR A 78 -11.46 -8.68 8.22
CA THR A 78 -12.01 -7.75 9.21
C THR A 78 -13.15 -6.92 8.61
N GLU A 79 -13.99 -6.34 9.46
CA GLU A 79 -15.18 -5.59 9.03
C GLU A 79 -14.79 -4.33 8.23
N ARG A 80 -13.81 -3.57 8.72
CA ARG A 80 -13.40 -2.29 8.13
C ARG A 80 -12.33 -2.45 7.06
N GLY A 81 -11.30 -3.23 7.34
CA GLY A 81 -10.10 -3.35 6.51
C GLY A 81 -10.14 -4.49 5.51
N GLY A 82 -11.08 -5.44 5.63
CA GLY A 82 -11.12 -6.62 4.79
C GLY A 82 -9.94 -7.56 5.05
N PHE A 83 -9.44 -8.22 4.01
CA PHE A 83 -8.27 -9.08 4.11
C PHE A 83 -7.06 -8.29 4.63
N ALA A 84 -6.33 -8.91 5.57
CA ALA A 84 -5.19 -8.31 6.26
C ALA A 84 -5.51 -7.00 7.01
N GLY A 85 -6.79 -6.71 7.31
CA GLY A 85 -7.19 -5.47 7.97
C GLY A 85 -6.92 -4.20 7.15
N LEU A 86 -6.68 -4.34 5.84
CA LEU A 86 -6.13 -3.25 5.02
C LEU A 86 -6.80 -3.09 3.66
N VAL A 87 -7.07 -4.19 2.93
CA VAL A 87 -7.27 -4.09 1.47
C VAL A 87 -8.55 -3.37 1.03
N THR A 88 -9.56 -3.29 1.87
CA THR A 88 -10.80 -2.54 1.60
C THR A 88 -10.85 -1.21 2.34
N ARG A 89 -9.83 -0.91 3.16
CA ARG A 89 -9.80 0.28 4.00
C ARG A 89 -9.54 1.54 3.16
N GLU A 90 -10.35 2.55 3.35
CA GLU A 90 -10.07 3.91 2.92
C GLU A 90 -9.17 4.59 3.96
N PHE A 91 -7.87 4.35 3.83
CA PHE A 91 -6.88 4.95 4.73
C PHE A 91 -6.41 6.30 4.16
N PRO A 92 -6.46 7.41 4.92
CA PRO A 92 -6.27 8.75 4.35
C PRO A 92 -4.81 9.11 4.07
N LYS A 93 -3.86 8.33 4.59
CA LYS A 93 -2.43 8.59 4.43
C LYS A 93 -1.81 7.68 3.37
N PRO A 94 -0.73 8.10 2.70
CA PRO A 94 0.01 7.26 1.77
C PRO A 94 0.47 5.94 2.38
N LEU A 95 0.25 4.85 1.64
CA LEU A 95 0.70 3.51 1.95
C LEU A 95 1.80 3.10 0.97
N ILE A 96 2.95 2.66 1.48
CA ILE A 96 4.10 2.24 0.70
C ILE A 96 4.39 0.77 1.03
N ALA A 97 4.39 -0.11 0.04
CA ALA A 97 4.85 -1.47 0.21
C ALA A 97 6.38 -1.54 0.06
N ALA A 98 7.07 -2.02 1.09
CA ALA A 98 8.50 -2.31 1.08
C ALA A 98 8.68 -3.83 0.93
N VAL A 99 8.83 -4.29 -0.31
CA VAL A 99 8.77 -5.70 -0.70
C VAL A 99 10.17 -6.27 -0.79
N GLN A 100 10.69 -6.81 0.31
CA GLN A 100 12.05 -7.35 0.40
C GLN A 100 12.22 -8.72 -0.27
N GLY A 101 11.13 -9.32 -0.79
CA GLY A 101 11.18 -10.63 -1.43
C GLY A 101 9.86 -11.05 -2.06
N THR A 102 9.42 -12.29 -1.83
CA THR A 102 8.21 -12.83 -2.44
C THR A 102 6.94 -12.18 -1.92
N ALA A 103 6.11 -11.65 -2.82
CA ALA A 103 4.76 -11.14 -2.56
C ALA A 103 3.77 -11.88 -3.48
N VAL A 104 3.11 -12.92 -2.98
CA VAL A 104 2.21 -13.75 -3.81
C VAL A 104 0.83 -13.90 -3.17
N ALA A 105 -0.15 -14.20 -3.99
CA ALA A 105 -1.54 -14.32 -3.59
C ALA A 105 -2.01 -13.05 -2.83
N GLY A 106 -2.65 -13.19 -1.67
CA GLY A 106 -3.02 -12.06 -0.83
C GLY A 106 -1.86 -11.11 -0.49
N GLY A 107 -0.60 -11.57 -0.51
CA GLY A 107 0.59 -10.72 -0.36
C GLY A 107 0.76 -9.74 -1.53
N PHE A 108 0.52 -10.18 -2.75
CA PHE A 108 0.48 -9.28 -3.90
C PHE A 108 -0.76 -8.38 -3.87
N GLU A 109 -1.91 -8.86 -3.38
CA GLU A 109 -3.11 -8.05 -3.21
C GLU A 109 -2.90 -6.91 -2.20
N ILE A 110 -2.12 -7.15 -1.11
CA ILE A 110 -1.67 -6.09 -0.18
C ILE A 110 -0.80 -5.06 -0.91
N THR A 111 0.15 -5.48 -1.75
CA THR A 111 0.98 -4.52 -2.51
C THR A 111 0.15 -3.70 -3.49
N LEU A 112 -0.85 -4.31 -4.13
CA LEU A 112 -1.80 -3.63 -5.02
C LEU A 112 -2.73 -2.66 -4.27
N ALA A 113 -2.96 -2.84 -2.98
CA ALA A 113 -3.73 -1.92 -2.15
C ALA A 113 -2.90 -0.70 -1.73
N CYS A 114 -1.57 -0.82 -1.68
CA CYS A 114 -0.66 0.30 -1.43
C CYS A 114 -0.59 1.26 -2.62
N ASP A 115 -0.24 2.51 -2.34
CA ASP A 115 -0.10 3.56 -3.35
C ASP A 115 1.21 3.42 -4.14
N LEU A 116 2.29 3.08 -3.44
CA LEU A 116 3.64 2.97 -3.98
C LEU A 116 4.30 1.65 -3.56
N VAL A 117 5.25 1.17 -4.37
CA VAL A 117 5.98 -0.08 -4.13
C VAL A 117 7.47 0.16 -4.32
N VAL A 118 8.25 -0.17 -3.29
CA VAL A 118 9.71 -0.31 -3.36
C VAL A 118 10.01 -1.80 -3.22
N ALA A 119 10.78 -2.39 -4.12
CA ALA A 119 10.99 -3.82 -4.14
C ALA A 119 12.46 -4.21 -4.26
N ALA A 120 12.80 -5.36 -3.69
CA ALA A 120 14.10 -5.98 -3.90
C ALA A 120 14.29 -6.42 -5.36
N ASP A 121 15.51 -6.38 -5.84
CA ASP A 121 15.92 -6.89 -7.16
C ASP A 121 15.63 -8.40 -7.36
N THR A 122 15.44 -9.12 -6.27
CA THR A 122 15.07 -10.54 -6.21
C THR A 122 13.58 -10.79 -5.99
N ALA A 123 12.77 -9.74 -5.83
CA ALA A 123 11.34 -9.89 -5.53
C ALA A 123 10.56 -10.50 -6.70
N VAL A 124 9.49 -11.22 -6.35
CA VAL A 124 8.53 -11.77 -7.30
C VAL A 124 7.10 -11.46 -6.86
N PHE A 125 6.20 -11.32 -7.83
CA PHE A 125 4.81 -10.95 -7.63
C PHE A 125 3.89 -11.90 -8.39
N GLY A 126 2.75 -12.30 -7.84
CA GLY A 126 1.80 -13.14 -8.56
C GLY A 126 0.52 -13.44 -7.81
N LEU A 127 -0.53 -13.78 -8.54
CA LEU A 127 -1.81 -14.23 -8.01
C LEU A 127 -1.90 -15.76 -8.15
N ALA A 128 -1.47 -16.48 -7.11
CA ALA A 128 -1.31 -17.93 -7.15
C ALA A 128 -2.58 -18.70 -6.76
N GLU A 129 -3.69 -18.03 -6.53
CA GLU A 129 -4.95 -18.59 -6.01
C GLU A 129 -5.53 -19.65 -6.93
N ALA A 130 -5.52 -19.44 -8.24
CA ALA A 130 -6.04 -20.39 -9.22
C ALA A 130 -5.39 -21.79 -9.10
N LYS A 131 -4.10 -21.85 -8.76
CA LYS A 131 -3.38 -23.11 -8.51
C LYS A 131 -3.86 -23.85 -7.25
N ARG A 132 -4.70 -23.25 -6.45
CA ARG A 132 -5.24 -23.79 -5.19
C ARG A 132 -6.77 -23.91 -5.19
N GLY A 133 -7.41 -23.68 -6.36
CA GLY A 133 -8.86 -23.68 -6.47
C GLY A 133 -9.53 -22.51 -5.74
N LEU A 134 -8.79 -21.42 -5.54
CA LEU A 134 -9.24 -20.20 -4.85
C LEU A 134 -9.32 -19.04 -5.84
N LEU A 135 -9.95 -17.95 -5.41
CA LEU A 135 -10.05 -16.68 -6.12
C LEU A 135 -9.22 -15.62 -5.40
N ALA A 136 -8.49 -14.80 -6.15
CA ALA A 136 -7.80 -13.61 -5.63
C ALA A 136 -8.83 -12.52 -5.28
N SER A 137 -9.53 -12.71 -4.17
CA SER A 137 -10.72 -11.95 -3.76
C SER A 137 -10.42 -10.73 -2.89
N ALA A 138 -9.15 -10.50 -2.55
CA ALA A 138 -8.74 -9.36 -1.74
C ALA A 138 -8.39 -8.11 -2.60
N GLY A 139 -8.94 -8.04 -3.82
CA GLY A 139 -8.84 -6.89 -4.70
C GLY A 139 -7.82 -7.03 -5.84
N GLY A 140 -7.09 -8.15 -5.92
CA GLY A 140 -6.11 -8.41 -6.98
C GLY A 140 -6.73 -8.34 -8.37
N LEU A 141 -7.86 -9.00 -8.57
CA LEU A 141 -8.57 -9.03 -9.85
C LEU A 141 -9.27 -7.70 -10.21
N ILE A 142 -9.38 -6.79 -9.27
CA ILE A 142 -9.95 -5.46 -9.50
C ILE A 142 -8.84 -4.44 -9.77
N ARG A 143 -7.73 -4.49 -8.99
CA ARG A 143 -6.66 -3.49 -9.04
C ARG A 143 -5.62 -3.77 -10.12
N LEU A 144 -5.27 -5.05 -10.32
CA LEU A 144 -4.25 -5.41 -11.30
C LEU A 144 -4.61 -4.94 -12.72
N PRO A 145 -5.84 -5.18 -13.26
CA PRO A 145 -6.18 -4.72 -14.60
C PRO A 145 -6.31 -3.21 -14.77
N LYS A 146 -6.30 -2.44 -13.67
CA LYS A 146 -6.20 -0.97 -13.70
C LYS A 146 -4.76 -0.46 -13.80
N ARG A 147 -3.77 -1.32 -13.55
CA ARG A 147 -2.33 -0.97 -13.52
C ARG A 147 -1.54 -1.56 -14.68
N VAL A 148 -2.03 -2.64 -15.29
CA VAL A 148 -1.35 -3.32 -16.41
C VAL A 148 -2.34 -3.62 -17.54
N PRO A 149 -1.86 -3.85 -18.78
CA PRO A 149 -2.72 -4.30 -19.88
C PRO A 149 -3.55 -5.52 -19.50
N ARG A 150 -4.81 -5.54 -19.89
CA ARG A 150 -5.78 -6.59 -19.53
C ARG A 150 -5.27 -8.01 -19.82
N ALA A 151 -4.59 -8.22 -20.95
CA ALA A 151 -4.07 -9.54 -21.32
C ALA A 151 -3.04 -10.03 -20.31
N ILE A 152 -2.17 -9.14 -19.81
CA ILE A 152 -1.17 -9.46 -18.79
C ILE A 152 -1.83 -9.75 -17.44
N ALA A 153 -2.83 -8.97 -17.05
CA ALA A 153 -3.59 -9.26 -15.83
C ALA A 153 -4.27 -10.64 -15.88
N LEU A 154 -4.85 -11.01 -17.03
CA LEU A 154 -5.46 -12.32 -17.26
C LEU A 154 -4.42 -13.45 -17.20
N GLU A 155 -3.26 -13.27 -17.84
CA GLU A 155 -2.17 -14.24 -17.79
C GLU A 155 -1.73 -14.52 -16.35
N ILE A 156 -1.39 -13.49 -15.59
CA ILE A 156 -0.99 -13.61 -14.17
C ILE A 156 -2.07 -14.31 -13.34
N ALA A 157 -3.33 -13.90 -13.51
CA ALA A 157 -4.44 -14.42 -12.70
C ALA A 157 -4.82 -15.87 -13.06
N MET A 158 -4.82 -16.24 -14.34
CA MET A 158 -5.26 -17.56 -14.78
C MET A 158 -4.17 -18.62 -14.68
N THR A 159 -2.90 -18.26 -14.92
CA THR A 159 -1.78 -19.20 -14.80
C THR A 159 -1.32 -19.38 -13.36
N GLY A 160 -1.50 -18.34 -12.54
CA GLY A 160 -0.94 -18.28 -11.19
C GLY A 160 0.59 -18.25 -11.17
N GLU A 161 1.25 -18.01 -12.31
CA GLU A 161 2.71 -17.90 -12.38
C GLU A 161 3.16 -16.52 -11.90
N PRO A 162 4.19 -16.46 -11.05
CA PRO A 162 4.72 -15.17 -10.60
C PRO A 162 5.51 -14.50 -11.71
N ILE A 163 5.51 -13.17 -11.72
CA ILE A 163 6.38 -12.33 -12.53
C ILE A 163 7.59 -11.85 -11.70
N THR A 164 8.71 -11.63 -12.37
CA THR A 164 9.91 -11.06 -11.76
C THR A 164 9.71 -9.57 -11.44
N VAL A 165 10.51 -9.04 -10.52
CA VAL A 165 10.54 -7.61 -10.22
C VAL A 165 10.86 -6.77 -11.45
N ALA A 166 11.76 -7.22 -12.32
CA ALA A 166 12.10 -6.53 -13.57
C ALA A 166 10.85 -6.36 -14.44
N ARG A 167 10.06 -7.43 -14.62
CA ARG A 167 8.81 -7.36 -15.35
C ARG A 167 7.76 -6.49 -14.66
N ALA A 168 7.66 -6.55 -13.34
CA ALA A 168 6.77 -5.70 -12.55
C ALA A 168 7.12 -4.22 -12.68
N PHE A 169 8.41 -3.88 -12.71
CA PHE A 169 8.92 -2.53 -12.90
C PHE A 169 8.61 -2.01 -14.32
N GLU A 170 8.86 -2.79 -15.36
CA GLU A 170 8.49 -2.46 -16.75
C GLU A 170 6.99 -2.18 -16.91
N LEU A 171 6.15 -2.90 -16.17
CA LEU A 171 4.70 -2.74 -16.19
C LEU A 171 4.18 -1.57 -15.33
N GLY A 172 5.06 -0.88 -14.60
CA GLY A 172 4.68 0.22 -13.69
C GLY A 172 4.05 -0.22 -12.37
N LEU A 173 4.17 -1.50 -11.99
CA LEU A 173 3.69 -2.03 -10.71
C LEU A 173 4.63 -1.68 -9.54
N VAL A 174 5.91 -1.43 -9.84
CA VAL A 174 6.97 -1.12 -8.87
C VAL A 174 7.55 0.25 -9.19
N ASN A 175 7.72 1.10 -8.18
CA ASN A 175 8.25 2.46 -8.33
C ASN A 175 9.79 2.50 -8.26
N ARG A 176 10.40 1.66 -7.43
CA ARG A 176 11.85 1.58 -7.25
C ARG A 176 12.28 0.13 -7.04
N VAL A 177 13.40 -0.24 -7.66
CA VAL A 177 14.05 -1.55 -7.48
C VAL A 177 15.43 -1.30 -6.90
N VAL A 178 15.75 -1.95 -5.79
CA VAL A 178 17.01 -1.79 -5.03
C VAL A 178 17.46 -3.14 -4.46
N PRO A 179 18.70 -3.29 -3.98
CA PRO A 179 19.12 -4.45 -3.21
C PRO A 179 18.19 -4.74 -2.01
N ALA A 180 18.03 -6.00 -1.63
CA ALA A 180 17.05 -6.43 -0.63
C ALA A 180 17.24 -5.76 0.74
N ASP A 181 18.47 -5.49 1.14
CA ASP A 181 18.84 -4.81 2.39
C ASP A 181 18.57 -3.29 2.36
N GLU A 182 18.39 -2.69 1.18
CA GLU A 182 18.09 -1.26 1.02
C GLU A 182 16.58 -0.97 0.90
N VAL A 183 15.72 -1.99 0.75
CA VAL A 183 14.29 -1.83 0.44
C VAL A 183 13.57 -1.01 1.50
N LEU A 184 13.76 -1.34 2.78
CA LEU A 184 13.07 -0.64 3.87
C LEU A 184 13.50 0.81 3.96
N ASP A 185 14.80 1.07 3.94
CA ASP A 185 15.34 2.43 4.07
C ASP A 185 14.93 3.30 2.87
N THR A 186 14.91 2.72 1.67
CA THR A 186 14.42 3.40 0.45
C THR A 186 12.93 3.73 0.54
N ALA A 187 12.11 2.83 1.10
CA ALA A 187 10.68 3.06 1.28
C ALA A 187 10.42 4.13 2.34
N VAL A 188 11.17 4.12 3.45
CA VAL A 188 11.10 5.16 4.48
C VAL A 188 11.53 6.52 3.91
N ALA A 189 12.64 6.58 3.18
CA ALA A 189 13.08 7.81 2.53
C ALA A 189 12.03 8.37 1.54
N LEU A 190 11.33 7.50 0.81
CA LEU A 190 10.21 7.90 -0.05
C LEU A 190 9.05 8.47 0.78
N GLY A 191 8.73 7.85 1.92
CA GLY A 191 7.73 8.34 2.86
C GLY A 191 8.08 9.72 3.43
N GLU A 192 9.35 9.94 3.79
CA GLU A 192 9.84 11.25 4.27
C GLU A 192 9.80 12.32 3.15
N GLN A 193 10.08 11.96 1.90
CA GLN A 193 9.90 12.88 0.77
C GLN A 193 8.44 13.32 0.63
N ILE A 194 7.49 12.41 0.85
CA ILE A 194 6.06 12.73 0.85
C ILE A 194 5.71 13.61 2.07
N ALA A 195 6.24 13.27 3.23
CA ALA A 195 6.02 13.98 4.50
C ALA A 195 6.51 15.44 4.49
N ALA A 196 7.47 15.77 3.63
CA ALA A 196 7.94 17.14 3.43
C ALA A 196 6.91 18.05 2.70
N ASN A 197 5.87 17.48 2.10
CA ASN A 197 4.84 18.23 1.38
C ASN A 197 3.60 18.50 2.27
N SER A 198 2.74 19.44 1.84
CA SER A 198 1.48 19.72 2.54
C SER A 198 0.62 18.45 2.62
N PRO A 199 0.27 17.98 3.83
CA PRO A 199 -0.53 16.77 4.00
C PRO A 199 -1.89 16.83 3.30
N LEU A 200 -2.53 18.00 3.29
CA LEU A 200 -3.81 18.20 2.60
C LEU A 200 -3.64 18.04 1.08
N ALA A 201 -2.61 18.65 0.51
CA ALA A 201 -2.35 18.55 -0.93
C ALA A 201 -1.99 17.11 -1.35
N VAL A 202 -1.20 16.40 -0.53
CA VAL A 202 -0.88 14.98 -0.76
C VAL A 202 -2.15 14.13 -0.74
N ARG A 203 -3.02 14.30 0.26
CA ARG A 203 -4.30 13.57 0.35
C ARG A 203 -5.20 13.84 -0.85
N ALA A 204 -5.35 15.11 -1.23
CA ALA A 204 -6.18 15.51 -2.37
C ALA A 204 -5.66 14.93 -3.69
N ALA A 205 -4.35 15.01 -3.94
CA ALA A 205 -3.73 14.42 -5.13
C ALA A 205 -3.92 12.90 -5.17
N ARG A 206 -3.71 12.21 -4.04
CA ARG A 206 -3.92 10.77 -3.91
C ARG A 206 -5.38 10.38 -4.17
N GLU A 207 -6.35 11.10 -3.59
CA GLU A 207 -7.79 10.84 -3.79
C GLU A 207 -8.15 10.93 -5.27
N LEU A 208 -7.75 12.01 -5.94
CA LEU A 208 -8.04 12.22 -7.35
C LEU A 208 -7.41 11.16 -8.25
N VAL A 209 -6.12 10.83 -8.04
CA VAL A 209 -5.41 9.81 -8.83
C VAL A 209 -6.04 8.44 -8.66
N ARG A 210 -6.45 8.06 -7.42
CA ARG A 210 -7.11 6.77 -7.17
C ARG A 210 -8.49 6.67 -7.82
N ALA A 211 -9.25 7.77 -7.79
CA ALA A 211 -10.59 7.82 -8.38
C ALA A 211 -10.59 7.89 -9.92
N ALA A 212 -9.50 8.38 -10.53
CA ALA A 212 -9.43 8.71 -11.96
C ALA A 212 -9.80 7.56 -12.90
N HIS A 213 -9.50 6.31 -12.53
CA HIS A 213 -9.84 5.14 -13.35
C HIS A 213 -11.34 4.81 -13.38
N ASP A 214 -12.10 5.25 -12.40
CA ASP A 214 -13.52 4.91 -12.23
C ASP A 214 -14.45 6.08 -12.59
N LEU A 215 -13.88 7.27 -12.85
CA LEU A 215 -14.63 8.47 -13.17
C LEU A 215 -14.66 8.74 -14.69
N SER A 216 -15.77 9.31 -15.16
CA SER A 216 -15.75 10.03 -16.44
C SER A 216 -14.83 11.26 -16.32
N GLU A 217 -14.29 11.75 -17.45
CA GLU A 217 -13.48 12.99 -17.45
C GLU A 217 -14.27 14.16 -16.86
N ALA A 218 -15.57 14.28 -17.15
CA ALA A 218 -16.43 15.31 -16.61
C ALA A 218 -16.58 15.23 -15.08
N ASP A 219 -16.69 14.04 -14.50
CA ASP A 219 -16.78 13.84 -13.06
C ASP A 219 -15.40 14.03 -12.40
N GLY A 220 -14.32 13.64 -13.11
CA GLY A 220 -12.95 13.95 -12.70
C GLY A 220 -12.72 15.46 -12.55
N TRP A 221 -13.21 16.28 -13.48
CA TRP A 221 -13.13 17.74 -13.37
C TRP A 221 -13.95 18.32 -12.20
N LYS A 222 -15.12 17.75 -11.90
CA LYS A 222 -15.89 18.15 -10.71
C LYS A 222 -15.12 17.84 -9.42
N LEU A 223 -14.55 16.63 -9.32
CA LEU A 223 -13.72 16.24 -8.18
C LEU A 223 -12.48 17.13 -8.04
N THR A 224 -11.79 17.40 -9.16
CA THR A 224 -10.64 18.31 -9.20
C THR A 224 -11.02 19.71 -8.68
N SER A 225 -12.13 20.28 -9.13
CA SER A 225 -12.58 21.61 -8.71
C SER A 225 -12.89 21.67 -7.21
N ARG A 226 -13.51 20.61 -6.67
CA ARG A 226 -13.79 20.48 -5.23
C ARG A 226 -12.48 20.47 -4.43
N LEU A 227 -11.58 19.54 -4.75
CA LEU A 227 -10.30 19.35 -4.05
C LEU A 227 -9.39 20.58 -4.16
N ALA A 228 -9.28 21.17 -5.36
CA ALA A 228 -8.51 22.41 -5.57
C ALA A 228 -9.07 23.57 -4.73
N GLY A 229 -10.40 23.67 -4.60
CA GLY A 229 -11.05 24.66 -3.74
C GLY A 229 -10.77 24.42 -2.25
N GLU A 230 -10.73 23.17 -1.80
CA GLU A 230 -10.37 22.81 -0.42
C GLU A 230 -8.92 23.16 -0.11
N VAL A 231 -7.98 22.70 -0.95
CA VAL A 231 -6.55 22.98 -0.81
C VAL A 231 -6.26 24.47 -0.90
N GLY A 232 -6.85 25.18 -1.89
CA GLY A 232 -6.59 26.60 -2.12
C GLY A 232 -7.11 27.54 -1.00
N ARG A 233 -8.11 27.10 -0.23
CA ARG A 233 -8.62 27.87 0.93
C ARG A 233 -7.84 27.57 2.22
N HIS A 234 -7.03 26.52 2.25
CA HIS A 234 -6.26 26.17 3.45
C HIS A 234 -5.04 27.09 3.62
N PRO A 235 -4.66 27.46 4.86
CA PRO A 235 -3.47 28.28 5.11
C PRO A 235 -2.18 27.75 4.49
N ASP A 236 -2.04 26.44 4.34
CA ASP A 236 -0.89 25.80 3.69
C ASP A 236 -0.67 26.27 2.23
N ALA A 237 -1.72 26.68 1.51
CA ALA A 237 -1.57 27.21 0.15
C ALA A 237 -0.80 28.55 0.14
N ILE A 238 -1.07 29.40 1.12
CA ILE A 238 -0.34 30.68 1.30
C ILE A 238 1.06 30.41 1.83
N GLU A 239 1.18 29.54 2.83
CA GLU A 239 2.47 29.16 3.42
C GLU A 239 3.42 28.60 2.35
N GLY A 240 2.96 27.70 1.49
CA GLY A 240 3.77 27.12 0.43
C GLY A 240 4.30 28.17 -0.54
N ALA A 241 3.46 29.13 -0.97
CA ALA A 241 3.85 30.22 -1.84
C ALA A 241 4.85 31.17 -1.16
N THR A 242 4.61 31.49 0.12
CA THR A 242 5.47 32.36 0.92
C THR A 242 6.84 31.73 1.17
N ALA A 243 6.87 30.47 1.63
CA ALA A 243 8.10 29.74 1.87
C ALA A 243 8.97 29.62 0.61
N PHE A 244 8.32 29.39 -0.55
CA PHE A 244 9.01 29.37 -1.84
C PHE A 244 9.65 30.75 -2.18
N ALA A 245 8.90 31.84 -2.01
CA ALA A 245 9.41 33.19 -2.28
C ALA A 245 10.57 33.58 -1.33
N GLU A 246 10.48 33.16 -0.08
CA GLU A 246 11.48 33.40 0.97
C GLU A 246 12.64 32.39 0.97
N LYS A 247 12.61 31.38 0.11
CA LYS A 247 13.62 30.30 0.01
C LYS A 247 13.88 29.57 1.33
N ARG A 248 12.82 29.30 2.08
CA ARG A 248 12.86 28.54 3.32
C ARG A 248 11.99 27.27 3.24
N PRO A 249 12.19 26.29 4.11
CA PRO A 249 11.24 25.18 4.26
C PRO A 249 9.86 25.69 4.69
N PRO A 250 8.76 25.10 4.16
CA PRO A 250 7.41 25.42 4.59
C PRO A 250 7.10 24.82 5.98
N ASN A 251 6.17 25.46 6.68
CA ASN A 251 5.64 24.97 7.95
C ASN A 251 4.15 24.62 7.77
N TRP A 252 3.88 23.35 7.46
CA TRP A 252 2.53 22.86 7.19
C TRP A 252 1.68 22.75 8.45
N THR A 253 0.38 23.02 8.33
CA THR A 253 -0.59 22.99 9.44
C THR A 253 -1.75 22.00 9.21
N SER A 254 -1.85 21.39 8.03
CA SER A 254 -2.95 20.51 7.59
C SER A 254 -2.85 19.04 8.04
N TYR A 255 -2.20 18.79 9.16
CA TYR A 255 -2.05 17.44 9.70
C TYR A 255 -3.35 16.87 10.28
#